data_fccd0394b42cb44cc3a2fb533f444ea6
#
_entry.id   fccd0394b42cb44cc3a2fb533f444ea6
#
_cell.length_a   1.000
_cell.length_b   1.000
_cell.length_c   1.000
_cell.angle_alpha   90.00
_cell.angle_beta   90.00
_cell.angle_gamma   90.00
#
_symmetry.space_group_name_H-M   'P 1'
#
loop_
_entity.id
_entity.type
_entity.pdbx_description
1 polymer ?
#
loop_
_entity_poly.entity_id
_entity_poly.type
_entity_poly.pdbx_seq_one_letter_code
_entity_poly.pdbx_strand_id
1 'polypeptide(L)'
;ADPLSRLPDGTWEIFLPDKDYGGRLEPFSKVKLRITADNGSLDRIPAYIRRVVQNTETFDFSGQFVPESTYLWQNTGFRLPEGYTPFIYEAHPGMATRDGHVGSWRELADDVLPRIASLGYNTLQLMAVQEHPYYGSFGYHVSNFFAPSSRFGTPDDLRYLIDTAHGMGIAVVMDLVHSHAVKNRAEGLSEFDGKKELYFVDGPAGWHPGWDSKLFDYGKMYVQQFLLSNIAYWMDEFRFDGFRFDGVT
;
A
#
# COMPACT_ATOMS: atom_id res chain seq x y z
N ALA A 1 11.72 -21.81 11.27
CA ALA A 1 11.60 -21.10 9.99
C ALA A 1 11.18 -22.12 8.93
N ASP A 2 10.25 -21.70 8.10
CA ASP A 2 9.65 -22.57 7.08
C ASP A 2 10.21 -22.09 5.72
N PRO A 3 10.97 -22.94 5.00
CA PRO A 3 11.65 -22.51 3.79
C PRO A 3 10.66 -22.31 2.63
N LEU A 4 10.90 -21.26 1.83
CA LEU A 4 10.20 -21.06 0.55
C LEU A 4 10.84 -21.94 -0.53
N SER A 5 10.04 -22.36 -1.49
CA SER A 5 10.47 -23.08 -2.69
C SER A 5 10.58 -22.12 -3.86
N ARG A 6 11.66 -22.23 -4.64
CA ARG A 6 11.82 -21.44 -5.87
C ARG A 6 11.05 -22.07 -7.02
N LEU A 7 10.23 -21.29 -7.69
CA LEU A 7 9.50 -21.68 -8.88
C LEU A 7 10.34 -21.47 -10.16
N PRO A 8 9.92 -22.11 -11.29
CA PRO A 8 10.63 -21.97 -12.58
C PRO A 8 10.72 -20.54 -13.12
N ASP A 9 9.76 -19.69 -12.80
CA ASP A 9 9.71 -18.27 -13.18
C ASP A 9 10.62 -17.39 -12.31
N GLY A 10 11.28 -17.99 -11.29
CA GLY A 10 12.17 -17.28 -10.38
C GLY A 10 11.50 -16.72 -9.13
N THR A 11 10.20 -16.82 -9.00
CA THR A 11 9.49 -16.45 -7.76
C THR A 11 9.75 -17.46 -6.65
N TRP A 12 9.46 -17.06 -5.41
CA TRP A 12 9.59 -17.90 -4.24
C TRP A 12 8.26 -17.97 -3.53
N GLU A 13 7.79 -19.20 -3.25
CA GLU A 13 6.53 -19.41 -2.56
C GLU A 13 6.66 -20.39 -1.39
N ILE A 14 5.70 -20.31 -0.49
CA ILE A 14 5.44 -21.32 0.54
C ILE A 14 3.93 -21.44 0.70
N PHE A 15 3.44 -22.68 0.75
CA PHE A 15 2.08 -22.98 1.15
C PHE A 15 2.06 -23.42 2.61
N LEU A 16 1.31 -22.71 3.44
CA LEU A 16 1.16 -22.97 4.88
C LEU A 16 -0.26 -23.48 5.15
N PRO A 17 -0.48 -24.81 5.20
CA PRO A 17 -1.81 -25.37 5.44
C PRO A 17 -2.39 -24.92 6.77
N ASP A 18 -3.64 -24.48 6.80
CA ASP A 18 -4.31 -24.01 8.02
C ASP A 18 -4.31 -25.05 9.14
N LYS A 19 -4.50 -26.33 8.79
CA LYS A 19 -4.43 -27.45 9.77
C LYS A 19 -3.13 -27.52 10.55
N ASP A 20 -2.02 -27.06 9.98
CA ASP A 20 -0.68 -27.15 10.56
C ASP A 20 -0.21 -25.78 11.12
N TYR A 21 -0.76 -24.68 10.62
CA TYR A 21 -0.30 -23.32 10.91
C TYR A 21 -1.37 -22.41 11.52
N GLY A 22 -2.65 -22.73 11.46
CA GLY A 22 -3.74 -21.90 11.95
C GLY A 22 -3.60 -21.47 13.42
N GLY A 23 -3.00 -22.33 14.27
CA GLY A 23 -2.68 -21.99 15.66
C GLY A 23 -1.32 -21.29 15.86
N ARG A 24 -0.52 -21.13 14.78
CA ARG A 24 0.82 -20.51 14.81
C ARG A 24 0.88 -19.19 14.06
N LEU A 25 0.03 -19.03 13.05
CA LEU A 25 -0.10 -17.84 12.21
C LEU A 25 -1.50 -17.27 12.39
N GLU A 26 -1.73 -16.64 13.52
CA GLU A 26 -2.99 -15.97 13.82
C GLU A 26 -3.10 -14.63 13.07
N PRO A 27 -4.32 -14.10 12.86
CA PRO A 27 -4.50 -12.76 12.31
C PRO A 27 -3.63 -11.73 13.03
N PHE A 28 -2.98 -10.89 12.25
CA PHE A 28 -2.04 -9.85 12.70
C PHE A 28 -0.74 -10.36 13.33
N SER A 29 -0.44 -11.65 13.26
CA SER A 29 0.89 -12.18 13.60
C SER A 29 1.98 -11.45 12.81
N LYS A 30 3.06 -11.05 13.49
CA LYS A 30 4.20 -10.41 12.83
C LYS A 30 4.97 -11.43 12.00
N VAL A 31 5.28 -11.06 10.76
CA VAL A 31 5.98 -11.90 9.80
C VAL A 31 7.16 -11.17 9.17
N LYS A 32 8.25 -11.88 8.94
CA LYS A 32 9.41 -11.44 8.15
C LYS A 32 9.93 -12.59 7.29
N LEU A 33 10.52 -12.25 6.17
CA LEU A 33 11.32 -13.16 5.36
C LEU A 33 12.76 -13.12 5.84
N ARG A 34 13.37 -14.28 6.08
CA ARG A 34 14.83 -14.38 6.20
C ARG A 34 15.41 -14.76 4.86
N ILE A 35 16.18 -13.86 4.27
CA ILE A 35 16.89 -14.08 3.02
C ILE A 35 18.34 -14.42 3.36
N THR A 36 18.83 -15.56 2.85
CA THR A 36 20.24 -15.98 2.98
C THR A 36 20.88 -15.90 1.61
N ALA A 37 21.90 -15.09 1.48
CA ALA A 37 22.70 -14.90 0.28
C ALA A 37 24.21 -15.05 0.61
N ASP A 38 25.08 -14.99 -0.41
CA ASP A 38 26.53 -15.17 -0.20
C ASP A 38 27.15 -14.14 0.76
N ASN A 39 26.53 -12.98 0.90
CA ASN A 39 26.97 -11.89 1.79
C ASN A 39 26.35 -11.94 3.20
N GLY A 40 25.65 -13.05 3.55
CA GLY A 40 25.04 -13.22 4.85
C GLY A 40 23.51 -13.38 4.82
N SER A 41 22.91 -13.24 5.99
CA SER A 41 21.46 -13.33 6.15
C SER A 41 20.87 -12.01 6.62
N LEU A 42 19.69 -11.65 6.12
CA LEU A 42 18.96 -10.46 6.51
C LEU A 42 17.46 -10.75 6.61
N ASP A 43 16.78 -10.00 7.46
CA ASP A 43 15.34 -10.06 7.61
C ASP A 43 14.69 -8.95 6.81
N ARG A 44 13.65 -9.29 6.02
CA ARG A 44 12.90 -8.36 5.17
C ARG A 44 11.40 -8.46 5.43
N ILE A 45 10.72 -7.35 5.23
CA ILE A 45 9.27 -7.36 5.10
C ILE A 45 8.93 -7.92 3.73
N PRO A 46 8.01 -8.93 3.62
CA PRO A 46 7.65 -9.47 2.31
C PRO A 46 7.16 -8.37 1.36
N ALA A 47 7.62 -8.38 0.09
CA ALA A 47 7.31 -7.32 -0.88
C ALA A 47 5.80 -7.17 -1.18
N TYR A 48 5.05 -8.28 -1.12
CA TYR A 48 3.59 -8.33 -1.34
C TYR A 48 2.79 -8.34 -0.04
N ILE A 49 3.38 -7.86 1.06
CA ILE A 49 2.68 -7.82 2.36
C ILE A 49 1.50 -6.85 2.32
N ARG A 50 0.36 -7.26 2.87
CA ARG A 50 -0.90 -6.49 2.84
C ARG A 50 -1.11 -5.59 4.06
N ARG A 51 -0.27 -5.70 5.07
CA ARG A 51 -0.26 -4.84 6.26
C ARG A 51 1.14 -4.74 6.84
N VAL A 52 1.53 -3.54 7.22
CA VAL A 52 2.78 -3.25 7.92
C VAL A 52 2.45 -2.36 9.10
N VAL A 53 3.12 -2.59 10.22
CA VAL A 53 2.97 -1.77 11.44
C VAL A 53 4.32 -1.35 11.97
N GLN A 54 4.37 -0.16 12.53
CA GLN A 54 5.54 0.34 13.24
C GLN A 54 5.41 0.06 14.74
N ASN A 55 6.47 -0.41 15.37
CA ASN A 55 6.56 -0.47 16.82
C ASN A 55 6.78 0.96 17.34
N THR A 56 5.96 1.40 18.30
CA THR A 56 6.00 2.76 18.82
C THR A 56 7.20 3.06 19.72
N GLU A 57 7.86 2.03 20.24
CA GLU A 57 9.01 2.15 21.13
C GLU A 57 10.34 2.04 20.38
N THR A 58 10.46 1.03 19.49
CA THR A 58 11.70 0.75 18.74
C THR A 58 11.74 1.42 17.38
N PHE A 59 10.58 1.89 16.89
CA PHE A 59 10.34 2.42 15.54
C PHE A 59 10.59 1.42 14.41
N ASP A 60 10.81 0.15 14.73
CA ASP A 60 10.96 -0.92 13.75
C ASP A 60 9.64 -1.25 13.06
N PHE A 61 9.71 -1.48 11.75
CA PHE A 61 8.58 -1.96 10.98
C PHE A 61 8.54 -3.48 10.88
N SER A 62 7.33 -4.03 10.89
CA SER A 62 7.09 -5.47 10.69
C SER A 62 5.87 -5.67 9.82
N GLY A 63 5.96 -6.66 8.90
CA GLY A 63 4.78 -7.16 8.22
C GLY A 63 3.84 -7.84 9.20
N GLN A 64 2.55 -7.81 8.92
CA GLN A 64 1.54 -8.58 9.63
C GLN A 64 0.77 -9.47 8.66
N PHE A 65 0.52 -10.70 9.07
CA PHE A 65 -0.40 -11.58 8.36
C PHE A 65 -1.82 -11.04 8.46
N VAL A 66 -2.44 -10.84 7.31
CA VAL A 66 -3.85 -10.44 7.21
C VAL A 66 -4.58 -11.54 6.46
N PRO A 67 -5.57 -12.20 7.08
CA PRO A 67 -6.41 -13.17 6.39
C PRO A 67 -7.26 -12.48 5.32
N GLU A 68 -7.94 -13.27 4.50
CA GLU A 68 -8.95 -12.73 3.59
C GLU A 68 -9.97 -11.90 4.36
N SER A 69 -10.32 -10.76 3.80
CA SER A 69 -11.26 -9.84 4.44
C SER A 69 -12.66 -10.45 4.47
N THR A 70 -13.30 -10.34 5.62
CA THR A 70 -14.73 -10.63 5.79
C THR A 70 -15.60 -9.39 5.70
N TYR A 71 -15.05 -8.28 5.22
CA TYR A 71 -15.77 -7.03 5.06
C TYR A 71 -16.97 -7.19 4.11
N LEU A 72 -18.15 -6.84 4.58
CA LEU A 72 -19.39 -6.93 3.82
C LEU A 72 -19.71 -5.57 3.17
N TRP A 73 -19.39 -5.46 1.89
CA TRP A 73 -19.69 -4.27 1.11
C TRP A 73 -21.20 -4.03 1.03
N GLN A 74 -21.63 -2.80 1.35
CA GLN A 74 -23.03 -2.39 1.34
C GLN A 74 -23.45 -1.80 -0.01
N ASN A 75 -22.51 -1.13 -0.70
CA ASN A 75 -22.78 -0.38 -1.93
C ASN A 75 -22.17 -1.08 -3.15
N THR A 76 -22.50 -2.36 -3.35
CA THR A 76 -21.97 -3.20 -4.45
C THR A 76 -22.45 -2.78 -5.84
N GLY A 77 -23.50 -1.97 -5.91
CA GLY A 77 -24.11 -1.48 -7.15
C GLY A 77 -23.50 -0.19 -7.69
N PHE A 78 -22.54 0.42 -6.98
CA PHE A 78 -21.93 1.66 -7.46
C PHE A 78 -21.28 1.47 -8.84
N ARG A 79 -21.54 2.40 -9.75
CA ARG A 79 -20.93 2.47 -11.09
C ARG A 79 -20.83 3.93 -11.49
N LEU A 80 -19.75 4.27 -12.20
CA LEU A 80 -19.62 5.59 -12.80
C LEU A 80 -20.73 5.79 -13.85
N PRO A 81 -21.49 6.88 -13.79
CA PRO A 81 -22.54 7.15 -14.76
C PRO A 81 -21.96 7.40 -16.16
N GLU A 82 -22.78 7.15 -17.20
CA GLU A 82 -22.42 7.53 -18.56
C GLU A 82 -22.21 9.05 -18.64
N GLY A 83 -21.15 9.47 -19.35
CA GLY A 83 -20.77 10.89 -19.43
C GLY A 83 -20.18 11.46 -18.13
N TYR A 84 -19.71 10.60 -17.22
CA TYR A 84 -19.08 11.02 -15.98
C TYR A 84 -17.95 12.02 -16.22
N THR A 85 -18.07 13.17 -15.56
CA THR A 85 -17.01 14.18 -15.50
C THR A 85 -16.57 14.34 -14.06
N PRO A 86 -15.31 14.03 -13.73
CA PRO A 86 -14.85 14.09 -12.36
C PRO A 86 -14.78 15.52 -11.85
N PHE A 87 -15.41 15.77 -10.72
CA PHE A 87 -15.23 16.97 -9.92
C PHE A 87 -14.56 16.54 -8.61
N ILE A 88 -13.23 16.73 -8.58
CA ILE A 88 -12.33 16.07 -7.66
C ILE A 88 -12.10 16.90 -6.40
N TYR A 89 -12.25 16.27 -5.23
CA TYR A 89 -11.74 16.76 -3.97
C TYR A 89 -10.55 15.90 -3.54
N GLU A 90 -9.37 16.51 -3.41
CA GLU A 90 -8.18 15.83 -2.92
C GLU A 90 -8.12 15.89 -1.39
N ALA A 91 -7.85 14.77 -0.75
CA ALA A 91 -7.74 14.67 0.70
C ALA A 91 -6.60 13.75 1.15
N HIS A 92 -5.97 14.13 2.26
CA HIS A 92 -5.04 13.28 3.00
C HIS A 92 -5.73 12.80 4.28
N PRO A 93 -5.89 11.48 4.52
CA PRO A 93 -6.65 10.97 5.66
C PRO A 93 -6.11 11.45 7.01
N GLY A 94 -4.79 11.49 7.17
CA GLY A 94 -4.17 11.96 8.41
C GLY A 94 -4.36 13.45 8.71
N MET A 95 -4.74 14.24 7.71
CA MET A 95 -5.05 15.67 7.85
C MET A 95 -6.56 15.94 7.92
N ALA A 96 -7.38 14.92 7.78
CA ALA A 96 -8.85 15.01 7.72
C ALA A 96 -9.50 14.99 9.12
N THR A 97 -8.89 15.68 10.06
CA THR A 97 -9.41 15.86 11.43
C THR A 97 -9.21 17.30 11.90
N ARG A 98 -10.02 17.74 12.84
CA ARG A 98 -9.86 19.06 13.51
C ARG A 98 -9.04 18.99 14.79
N ASP A 99 -8.83 17.78 15.28
CA ASP A 99 -8.14 17.51 16.52
C ASP A 99 -6.62 17.44 16.29
N GLY A 100 -5.84 17.58 17.33
CA GLY A 100 -4.36 17.61 17.27
C GLY A 100 -3.73 16.22 17.17
N HIS A 101 -4.31 15.31 16.35
CA HIS A 101 -3.77 13.97 16.10
C HIS A 101 -3.78 13.65 14.59
N VAL A 102 -3.16 12.54 14.22
CA VAL A 102 -3.24 12.00 12.85
C VAL A 102 -4.62 11.40 12.65
N GLY A 103 -5.37 11.92 11.68
CA GLY A 103 -6.72 11.45 11.37
C GLY A 103 -6.74 10.01 10.85
N SER A 104 -7.92 9.41 10.83
CA SER A 104 -8.18 8.03 10.43
C SER A 104 -9.06 7.92 9.19
N TRP A 105 -9.10 6.71 8.59
CA TRP A 105 -10.03 6.38 7.51
C TRP A 105 -11.48 6.65 7.91
N ARG A 106 -11.85 6.32 9.16
CA ARG A 106 -13.20 6.50 9.67
C ARG A 106 -13.55 7.96 9.88
N GLU A 107 -12.67 8.77 10.44
CA GLU A 107 -12.90 10.21 10.56
C GLU A 107 -13.09 10.88 9.21
N LEU A 108 -12.27 10.48 8.20
CA LEU A 108 -12.48 10.97 6.84
C LEU A 108 -13.84 10.55 6.28
N ALA A 109 -14.27 9.30 6.52
CA ALA A 109 -15.56 8.79 6.05
C ALA A 109 -16.75 9.45 6.76
N ASP A 110 -16.69 9.58 8.07
CA ASP A 110 -17.87 9.96 8.88
C ASP A 110 -18.01 11.48 9.01
N ASP A 111 -16.89 12.22 9.12
CA ASP A 111 -16.90 13.65 9.41
C ASP A 111 -16.64 14.54 8.21
N VAL A 112 -15.83 14.07 7.23
CA VAL A 112 -15.38 14.91 6.12
C VAL A 112 -16.13 14.59 4.82
N LEU A 113 -16.33 13.32 4.51
CA LEU A 113 -16.97 12.88 3.27
C LEU A 113 -18.38 13.44 3.08
N PRO A 114 -19.26 13.53 4.11
CA PRO A 114 -20.59 14.18 3.99
C PRO A 114 -20.49 15.65 3.54
N ARG A 115 -19.45 16.35 3.98
CA ARG A 115 -19.21 17.74 3.56
C ARG A 115 -18.77 17.81 2.12
N ILE A 116 -17.87 16.92 1.68
CA ILE A 116 -17.43 16.80 0.29
C ILE A 116 -18.64 16.59 -0.61
N ALA A 117 -19.52 15.64 -0.26
CA ALA A 117 -20.76 15.37 -0.96
C ALA A 117 -21.68 16.60 -1.04
N SER A 118 -21.87 17.31 0.09
CA SER A 118 -22.75 18.49 0.16
C SER A 118 -22.26 19.67 -0.69
N LEU A 119 -20.97 19.73 -0.99
CA LEU A 119 -20.35 20.73 -1.86
C LEU A 119 -20.44 20.36 -3.35
N GLY A 120 -21.00 19.18 -3.68
CA GLY A 120 -21.22 18.74 -5.05
C GLY A 120 -20.03 18.04 -5.70
N TYR A 121 -18.97 17.73 -4.95
CA TYR A 121 -17.89 16.89 -5.47
C TYR A 121 -18.40 15.47 -5.67
N ASN A 122 -17.95 14.83 -6.75
CA ASN A 122 -18.33 13.47 -7.11
C ASN A 122 -17.14 12.50 -7.15
N THR A 123 -15.94 12.99 -6.86
CA THR A 123 -14.71 12.22 -6.82
C THR A 123 -13.89 12.61 -5.59
N LEU A 124 -13.51 11.62 -4.80
CA LEU A 124 -12.50 11.77 -3.75
C LEU A 124 -11.17 11.24 -4.27
N GLN A 125 -10.14 12.08 -4.37
CA GLN A 125 -8.77 11.66 -4.62
C GLN A 125 -8.05 11.54 -3.28
N LEU A 126 -7.67 10.33 -2.90
CA LEU A 126 -6.80 10.10 -1.75
C LEU A 126 -5.34 10.33 -2.16
N MET A 127 -4.66 11.26 -1.49
CA MET A 127 -3.21 11.39 -1.58
C MET A 127 -2.56 10.05 -1.23
N ALA A 128 -1.29 9.84 -1.61
CA ALA A 128 -0.61 8.56 -1.48
C ALA A 128 -0.86 7.86 -0.13
N VAL A 129 -1.57 6.74 -0.17
CA VAL A 129 -2.06 6.01 1.03
C VAL A 129 -1.32 4.72 1.30
N GLN A 130 -0.38 4.34 0.45
CA GLN A 130 0.47 3.18 0.64
C GLN A 130 1.36 3.37 1.87
N GLU A 131 1.81 2.28 2.50
CA GLU A 131 2.61 2.38 3.70
C GLU A 131 3.96 3.05 3.44
N HIS A 132 4.33 3.94 4.34
CA HIS A 132 5.52 4.78 4.23
C HIS A 132 6.14 5.04 5.62
N PRO A 133 7.48 5.09 5.76
CA PRO A 133 8.12 5.21 7.07
C PRO A 133 8.04 6.63 7.64
N TYR A 134 8.00 7.64 6.78
CA TYR A 134 8.04 9.06 7.18
C TYR A 134 6.70 9.76 6.92
N TYR A 135 5.98 10.10 7.97
CA TYR A 135 4.67 10.77 7.88
C TYR A 135 4.72 12.08 7.08
N GLY A 136 5.76 12.87 7.26
CA GLY A 136 5.93 14.16 6.55
C GLY A 136 6.14 14.04 5.05
N SER A 137 6.28 12.83 4.51
CA SER A 137 6.24 12.58 3.06
C SER A 137 4.82 12.57 2.50
N PHE A 138 3.78 12.63 3.34
CA PHE A 138 2.37 12.48 2.96
C PHE A 138 2.08 11.24 2.10
N GLY A 139 2.87 10.17 2.29
CA GLY A 139 2.73 8.91 1.55
C GLY A 139 3.59 8.81 0.28
N TYR A 140 4.28 9.87 -0.13
CA TYR A 140 5.08 9.84 -1.37
C TYR A 140 6.44 9.12 -1.22
N HIS A 141 6.85 8.75 -0.01
CA HIS A 141 7.99 7.86 0.24
C HIS A 141 7.54 6.43 0.55
N VAL A 142 6.94 5.76 -0.43
CA VAL A 142 6.37 4.43 -0.27
C VAL A 142 7.45 3.40 0.07
N SER A 143 7.17 2.59 1.10
CA SER A 143 7.99 1.43 1.47
C SER A 143 7.31 0.10 1.10
N ASN A 144 6.00 -0.01 1.30
CA ASN A 144 5.26 -1.26 1.10
C ASN A 144 4.01 -1.02 0.26
N PHE A 145 4.08 -1.44 -0.99
CA PHE A 145 3.14 -1.09 -2.05
C PHE A 145 1.75 -1.73 -1.90
N PHE A 146 1.67 -2.91 -1.28
CA PHE A 146 0.42 -3.67 -1.10
C PHE A 146 -0.22 -3.44 0.28
N ALA A 147 0.33 -2.56 1.10
CA ALA A 147 -0.19 -2.24 2.42
C ALA A 147 -0.76 -0.83 2.46
N PRO A 148 -2.03 -0.63 2.83
CA PRO A 148 -2.51 0.69 3.23
C PRO A 148 -1.79 1.13 4.50
N SER A 149 -1.50 2.42 4.62
CA SER A 149 -0.78 2.94 5.78
C SER A 149 -1.53 2.65 7.08
N SER A 150 -0.86 1.96 7.98
CA SER A 150 -1.41 1.55 9.26
C SER A 150 -1.66 2.72 10.23
N ARG A 151 -1.10 3.90 9.92
CA ARG A 151 -1.34 5.14 10.69
C ARG A 151 -2.78 5.59 10.67
N PHE A 152 -3.52 5.26 9.60
CA PHE A 152 -4.89 5.73 9.40
C PHE A 152 -5.94 4.70 9.80
N GLY A 153 -5.53 3.50 10.23
CA GLY A 153 -6.42 2.43 10.66
C GLY A 153 -6.12 1.07 10.05
N THR A 154 -7.13 0.22 10.01
CA THR A 154 -7.06 -1.13 9.44
C THR A 154 -7.39 -1.12 7.94
N PRO A 155 -7.07 -2.19 7.19
CA PRO A 155 -7.52 -2.34 5.81
C PRO A 155 -9.06 -2.30 5.68
N ASP A 156 -9.80 -2.81 6.66
CA ASP A 156 -11.27 -2.76 6.64
C ASP A 156 -11.82 -1.36 6.91
N ASP A 157 -11.09 -0.50 7.62
CA ASP A 157 -11.47 0.90 7.76
C ASP A 157 -11.32 1.66 6.42
N LEU A 158 -10.32 1.32 5.60
CA LEU A 158 -10.22 1.84 4.24
C LEU A 158 -11.36 1.34 3.35
N ARG A 159 -11.74 0.04 3.45
CA ARG A 159 -12.92 -0.49 2.74
C ARG A 159 -14.18 0.25 3.16
N TYR A 160 -14.34 0.52 4.44
CA TYR A 160 -15.46 1.30 4.97
C TYR A 160 -15.52 2.71 4.38
N LEU A 161 -14.40 3.41 4.27
CA LEU A 161 -14.33 4.73 3.65
C LEU A 161 -14.82 4.68 2.19
N ILE A 162 -14.31 3.73 1.41
CA ILE A 162 -14.66 3.60 -0.02
C ILE A 162 -16.13 3.19 -0.18
N ASP A 163 -16.60 2.25 0.61
CA ASP A 163 -18.00 1.81 0.60
C ASP A 163 -18.95 2.97 0.95
N THR A 164 -18.59 3.78 1.96
CA THR A 164 -19.35 4.97 2.35
C THR A 164 -19.36 6.01 1.23
N ALA A 165 -18.23 6.23 0.56
CA ALA A 165 -18.14 7.13 -0.59
C ALA A 165 -19.07 6.67 -1.73
N HIS A 166 -19.04 5.39 -2.07
CA HIS A 166 -19.91 4.79 -3.08
C HIS A 166 -21.39 4.94 -2.70
N GLY A 167 -21.75 4.82 -1.41
CA GLY A 167 -23.10 5.06 -0.91
C GLY A 167 -23.58 6.51 -1.07
N MET A 168 -22.64 7.45 -1.17
CA MET A 168 -22.90 8.87 -1.43
C MET A 168 -22.80 9.24 -2.91
N GLY A 169 -22.53 8.28 -3.81
CA GLY A 169 -22.35 8.53 -5.23
C GLY A 169 -20.98 9.14 -5.58
N ILE A 170 -19.99 9.00 -4.69
CA ILE A 170 -18.63 9.56 -4.85
C ILE A 170 -17.70 8.43 -5.28
N ALA A 171 -17.04 8.60 -6.43
CA ALA A 171 -15.93 7.74 -6.86
C ALA A 171 -14.69 7.98 -6.01
N VAL A 172 -13.86 6.96 -5.81
CA VAL A 172 -12.61 7.08 -5.06
C VAL A 172 -11.41 6.76 -5.95
N VAL A 173 -10.54 7.75 -6.11
CA VAL A 173 -9.30 7.67 -6.88
C VAL A 173 -8.12 7.64 -5.93
N MET A 174 -7.15 6.79 -6.22
CA MET A 174 -5.92 6.68 -5.44
C MET A 174 -4.74 7.34 -6.15
N ASP A 175 -3.95 8.09 -5.41
CA ASP A 175 -2.66 8.58 -5.87
C ASP A 175 -1.62 7.46 -5.74
N LEU A 176 -1.12 6.98 -6.88
CA LEU A 176 -0.17 5.87 -6.98
C LEU A 176 1.24 6.38 -7.24
N VAL A 177 2.16 6.04 -6.35
CA VAL A 177 3.58 6.35 -6.48
C VAL A 177 4.28 5.14 -7.11
N HIS A 178 4.24 5.02 -8.44
CA HIS A 178 4.88 3.93 -9.19
C HIS A 178 6.17 4.36 -9.90
N SER A 179 6.57 5.61 -9.80
CA SER A 179 7.82 6.14 -10.36
C SER A 179 9.03 5.84 -9.47
N HIS A 180 8.84 5.82 -8.17
CA HIS A 180 9.92 5.72 -7.20
C HIS A 180 9.47 5.03 -5.90
N ALA A 181 10.44 4.76 -5.03
CA ALA A 181 10.22 4.26 -3.67
C ALA A 181 11.26 4.83 -2.70
N VAL A 182 10.96 4.73 -1.41
CA VAL A 182 11.91 5.11 -0.36
C VAL A 182 13.21 4.31 -0.48
N LYS A 183 14.33 4.94 -0.15
CA LYS A 183 15.67 4.33 -0.15
C LYS A 183 15.92 3.35 1.00
N ASN A 184 15.04 3.33 2.00
CA ASN A 184 15.20 2.54 3.23
C ASN A 184 15.31 1.04 2.92
N ARG A 185 16.37 0.42 3.44
CA ARG A 185 16.63 -1.01 3.22
C ARG A 185 15.81 -1.90 4.15
N ALA A 186 15.59 -1.49 5.38
CA ALA A 186 14.92 -2.30 6.39
C ALA A 186 13.42 -2.45 6.13
N GLU A 187 12.75 -1.37 5.73
CA GLU A 187 11.30 -1.30 5.53
C GLU A 187 10.91 -1.51 4.07
N GLY A 188 11.75 -1.03 3.14
CA GLY A 188 11.42 -0.92 1.72
C GLY A 188 12.04 -2.02 0.84
N LEU A 189 12.07 -1.73 -0.45
CA LEU A 189 12.52 -2.65 -1.50
C LEU A 189 13.99 -2.49 -1.89
N SER A 190 14.68 -1.45 -1.36
CA SER A 190 16.07 -1.18 -1.71
C SER A 190 16.99 -2.31 -1.26
N GLU A 191 17.86 -2.77 -2.16
CA GLU A 191 18.77 -3.89 -1.94
C GLU A 191 18.09 -5.09 -1.26
N PHE A 192 16.94 -5.51 -1.79
CA PHE A 192 16.03 -6.44 -1.13
C PHE A 192 16.68 -7.79 -0.79
N ASP A 193 17.60 -8.27 -1.64
CA ASP A 193 18.40 -9.49 -1.41
C ASP A 193 19.74 -9.22 -0.69
N GLY A 194 20.01 -7.95 -0.36
CA GLY A 194 21.23 -7.51 0.32
C GLY A 194 22.41 -7.22 -0.60
N LYS A 195 22.26 -7.34 -1.93
CA LYS A 195 23.35 -7.16 -2.89
C LYS A 195 23.12 -6.05 -3.90
N LYS A 196 22.04 -6.18 -4.65
CA LYS A 196 21.74 -5.34 -5.81
C LYS A 196 20.34 -4.79 -5.74
N GLU A 197 20.11 -3.77 -6.53
CA GLU A 197 18.78 -3.24 -6.72
C GLU A 197 17.95 -4.20 -7.58
N LEU A 198 17.12 -5.04 -6.95
CA LEU A 198 16.20 -5.90 -7.69
C LEU A 198 15.13 -5.08 -8.41
N TYR A 199 14.56 -4.09 -7.73
CA TYR A 199 13.42 -3.31 -8.22
C TYR A 199 13.82 -2.03 -8.94
N PHE A 200 14.99 -1.49 -8.64
CA PHE A 200 15.39 -0.16 -9.06
C PHE A 200 16.51 -0.18 -10.12
N VAL A 201 16.71 0.96 -10.77
CA VAL A 201 17.83 1.17 -11.68
C VAL A 201 19.14 1.16 -10.88
N ASP A 202 20.13 0.43 -11.36
CA ASP A 202 21.45 0.34 -10.73
C ASP A 202 22.24 1.65 -10.86
N GLY A 203 23.04 1.93 -9.83
CA GLY A 203 23.98 3.04 -9.83
C GLY A 203 23.34 4.42 -9.69
N PRO A 204 24.09 5.49 -10.04
CA PRO A 204 23.64 6.88 -9.81
C PRO A 204 22.35 7.26 -10.55
N ALA A 205 22.09 6.65 -11.72
CA ALA A 205 20.88 6.89 -12.51
C ALA A 205 19.60 6.39 -11.81
N GLY A 206 19.72 5.46 -10.87
CA GLY A 206 18.61 4.96 -10.06
C GLY A 206 18.25 5.82 -8.84
N TRP A 207 18.90 6.98 -8.71
CA TRP A 207 18.70 7.89 -7.59
C TRP A 207 18.12 9.22 -8.06
N HIS A 208 17.02 9.64 -7.43
CA HIS A 208 16.42 10.96 -7.66
C HIS A 208 16.73 11.90 -6.48
N PRO A 209 17.69 12.84 -6.63
CA PRO A 209 18.15 13.66 -5.50
C PRO A 209 17.07 14.58 -4.93
N GLY A 210 16.20 15.12 -5.78
CA GLY A 210 15.12 16.01 -5.34
C GLY A 210 14.03 15.31 -4.54
N TRP A 211 13.84 14.00 -4.75
CA TRP A 211 12.85 13.19 -4.03
C TRP A 211 13.47 12.29 -2.96
N ASP A 212 14.80 12.29 -2.83
CA ASP A 212 15.53 11.38 -1.94
C ASP A 212 15.10 9.90 -2.07
N SER A 213 14.90 9.44 -3.29
CA SER A 213 14.21 8.20 -3.62
C SER A 213 14.91 7.37 -4.68
N LYS A 214 14.60 6.06 -4.73
CA LYS A 214 15.06 5.12 -5.75
C LYS A 214 14.05 5.05 -6.90
N LEU A 215 14.53 5.04 -8.14
CA LEU A 215 13.70 4.96 -9.35
C LEU A 215 13.51 3.51 -9.78
N PHE A 216 12.27 3.11 -10.06
CA PHE A 216 11.98 1.78 -10.57
C PHE A 216 12.62 1.52 -11.94
N ASP A 217 13.10 0.30 -12.13
CA ASP A 217 13.63 -0.16 -13.42
C ASP A 217 12.53 -0.88 -14.21
N TYR A 218 11.81 -0.12 -15.02
CA TYR A 218 10.73 -0.66 -15.85
C TYR A 218 11.22 -1.61 -16.97
N GLY A 219 12.53 -1.70 -17.20
CA GLY A 219 13.11 -2.69 -18.11
C GLY A 219 13.06 -4.12 -17.56
N LYS A 220 12.86 -4.28 -16.25
CA LYS A 220 12.78 -5.59 -15.61
C LYS A 220 11.34 -6.10 -15.63
N MET A 221 11.09 -7.24 -16.25
CA MET A 221 9.75 -7.82 -16.39
C MET A 221 9.05 -8.04 -15.03
N TYR A 222 9.76 -8.54 -14.03
CA TYR A 222 9.20 -8.76 -12.70
C TYR A 222 8.85 -7.44 -11.97
N VAL A 223 9.51 -6.33 -12.29
CA VAL A 223 9.13 -5.00 -11.79
C VAL A 223 7.82 -4.56 -12.43
N GLN A 224 7.67 -4.73 -13.74
CA GLN A 224 6.40 -4.46 -14.42
C GLN A 224 5.28 -5.32 -13.84
N GLN A 225 5.50 -6.61 -13.64
CA GLN A 225 4.54 -7.51 -13.00
C GLN A 225 4.17 -7.06 -11.58
N PHE A 226 5.15 -6.66 -10.78
CA PHE A 226 4.93 -6.14 -9.43
C PHE A 226 4.02 -4.91 -9.43
N LEU A 227 4.30 -3.93 -10.29
CA LEU A 227 3.52 -2.69 -10.38
C LEU A 227 2.12 -2.93 -10.97
N LEU A 228 1.99 -3.77 -12.00
CA LEU A 228 0.68 -4.14 -12.57
C LEU A 228 -0.18 -4.92 -11.57
N SER A 229 0.42 -5.87 -10.86
CA SER A 229 -0.27 -6.62 -9.79
C SER A 229 -0.71 -5.68 -8.66
N ASN A 230 0.05 -4.62 -8.40
CA ASN A 230 -0.31 -3.63 -7.39
C ASN A 230 -1.55 -2.83 -7.80
N ILE A 231 -1.67 -2.43 -9.07
CA ILE A 231 -2.89 -1.78 -9.58
C ILE A 231 -4.09 -2.71 -9.43
N ALA A 232 -3.99 -3.96 -9.91
CA ALA A 232 -5.06 -4.94 -9.80
C ALA A 232 -5.47 -5.16 -8.32
N TYR A 233 -4.51 -5.28 -7.43
CA TYR A 233 -4.75 -5.42 -5.99
C TYR A 233 -5.60 -4.28 -5.42
N TRP A 234 -5.28 -3.03 -5.71
CA TRP A 234 -6.05 -1.89 -5.20
C TRP A 234 -7.46 -1.82 -5.79
N MET A 235 -7.64 -2.22 -7.04
CA MET A 235 -8.97 -2.32 -7.66
C MET A 235 -9.80 -3.47 -7.06
N ASP A 236 -9.21 -4.65 -6.95
CA ASP A 236 -9.94 -5.87 -6.56
C ASP A 236 -10.23 -5.89 -5.05
N GLU A 237 -9.24 -5.56 -4.22
CA GLU A 237 -9.36 -5.66 -2.76
C GLU A 237 -10.08 -4.46 -2.13
N PHE A 238 -9.93 -3.26 -2.70
CA PHE A 238 -10.45 -2.03 -2.12
C PHE A 238 -11.49 -1.32 -3.00
N ARG A 239 -11.67 -1.76 -4.25
CA ARG A 239 -12.63 -1.17 -5.20
C ARG A 239 -12.37 0.31 -5.50
N PHE A 240 -11.11 0.70 -5.61
CA PHE A 240 -10.78 2.01 -6.17
C PHE A 240 -11.30 2.13 -7.60
N ASP A 241 -11.88 3.28 -7.94
CA ASP A 241 -12.50 3.54 -9.24
C ASP A 241 -11.51 4.06 -10.27
N GLY A 242 -10.33 4.48 -9.84
CA GLY A 242 -9.28 4.99 -10.71
C GLY A 242 -8.02 5.37 -9.97
N PHE A 243 -7.03 5.85 -10.73
CA PHE A 243 -5.72 6.22 -10.21
C PHE A 243 -5.23 7.53 -10.81
N ARG A 244 -4.54 8.31 -9.99
CA ARG A 244 -3.63 9.36 -10.41
C ARG A 244 -2.20 8.85 -10.22
N PHE A 245 -1.38 8.88 -11.25
CA PHE A 245 0.01 8.44 -11.16
C PHE A 245 0.92 9.63 -10.86
N ASP A 246 1.68 9.51 -9.76
CA ASP A 246 2.65 10.52 -9.36
C ASP A 246 3.98 10.37 -10.10
N GLY A 247 4.60 11.51 -10.44
CA GLY A 247 5.97 11.54 -10.95
C GLY A 247 6.19 10.83 -12.29
N VAL A 248 5.23 10.84 -13.19
CA VAL A 248 5.29 10.21 -14.53
C VAL A 248 5.97 11.14 -15.54
N THR A 249 7.29 11.29 -15.44
CA THR A 249 8.09 12.10 -16.38
C THR A 249 9.12 11.27 -17.11
#